data_4e4f9de2c2697948f4fa17cef6713d89
#
_entry.id   4e4f9de2c2697948f4fa17cef6713d89
#
_cell.length_a   1.000
_cell.length_b   1.000
_cell.length_c   1.000
_cell.angle_alpha   90.00
_cell.angle_beta   90.00
_cell.angle_gamma   90.00
#
_symmetry.space_group_name_H-M   'P 1'
#
loop_
_entity.id
_entity.type
_entity.pdbx_description
1 polymer ?
#
loop_
_entity_poly.entity_id
_entity_poly.type
_entity_poly.pdbx_seq_one_letter_code
_entity_poly.pdbx_strand_id
1 'polypeptide(L)'
;MAEEQFDFDELIARRGTRSLKWDIDQDPDVIELWVADMDFRAAPVILEALQKKLDSGVFGYGLPTKAFYEAIVSWYRKRYGVEFSRTSIIPTTGVVPAISSILQGLCLPGDEVIIQTPAYNCFFSSVRNSGLVLSENALKLVNGRWEIDFEDLEERASREKARALLITAADGLRAKLRSANAEQM
;
A
#
# COMPACT_ATOMS: atom_id res chain seq x y z
N MET A 1 19.01 -10.04 -27.86
CA MET A 1 18.15 -10.82 -26.98
C MET A 1 16.74 -10.47 -27.40
N ALA A 2 15.92 -11.44 -27.80
CA ALA A 2 14.52 -11.19 -28.12
C ALA A 2 13.86 -10.62 -26.84
N GLU A 3 13.13 -9.51 -26.95
CA GLU A 3 12.26 -9.06 -25.88
C GLU A 3 11.29 -10.21 -25.61
N GLU A 4 11.37 -10.81 -24.42
CA GLU A 4 10.36 -11.76 -23.96
C GLU A 4 9.04 -11.02 -23.91
N GLN A 5 8.16 -11.34 -24.83
CA GLN A 5 6.84 -10.76 -24.91
C GLN A 5 5.99 -11.42 -23.81
N PHE A 6 5.56 -10.64 -22.82
CA PHE A 6 4.62 -11.10 -21.80
C PHE A 6 3.25 -11.32 -22.44
N ASP A 7 2.67 -12.48 -22.21
CA ASP A 7 1.29 -12.77 -22.60
C ASP A 7 0.36 -12.41 -21.43
N PHE A 8 -0.32 -11.27 -21.54
CA PHE A 8 -1.30 -10.80 -20.56
C PHE A 8 -2.72 -11.31 -20.87
N ASP A 9 -2.93 -11.98 -22.00
CA ASP A 9 -4.21 -12.56 -22.40
C ASP A 9 -4.31 -14.06 -22.04
N GLU A 10 -3.23 -14.66 -21.52
CA GLU A 10 -3.22 -16.04 -21.07
C GLU A 10 -4.21 -16.23 -19.91
N LEU A 11 -5.19 -17.13 -20.11
CA LEU A 11 -6.15 -17.49 -19.08
C LEU A 11 -5.55 -18.51 -18.11
N ILE A 12 -5.23 -18.09 -16.91
CA ILE A 12 -4.66 -18.94 -15.88
C ILE A 12 -5.77 -19.42 -14.94
N ALA A 13 -5.99 -20.73 -14.88
CA ALA A 13 -6.96 -21.31 -13.96
C ALA A 13 -6.51 -21.11 -12.50
N ARG A 14 -7.26 -20.32 -11.74
CA ARG A 14 -6.97 -19.98 -10.33
C ARG A 14 -7.89 -20.67 -9.34
N ARG A 15 -9.06 -21.16 -9.75
CA ARG A 15 -9.98 -21.92 -8.90
C ARG A 15 -9.40 -23.30 -8.56
N GLY A 16 -9.58 -23.74 -7.31
CA GLY A 16 -9.02 -24.99 -6.80
C GLY A 16 -7.52 -24.93 -6.46
N THR A 17 -6.91 -23.76 -6.49
CA THR A 17 -5.48 -23.57 -6.19
C THR A 17 -5.20 -23.08 -4.78
N ARG A 18 -6.22 -23.01 -3.92
CA ARG A 18 -6.22 -22.35 -2.61
C ARG A 18 -6.01 -20.84 -2.70
N SER A 19 -6.44 -20.23 -3.80
CA SER A 19 -6.44 -18.80 -3.95
C SER A 19 -7.53 -18.17 -3.10
N LEU A 20 -7.17 -17.29 -2.17
CA LEU A 20 -8.13 -16.55 -1.37
C LEU A 20 -9.15 -15.80 -2.25
N LYS A 21 -8.68 -15.21 -3.35
CA LYS A 21 -9.51 -14.48 -4.30
C LYS A 21 -10.53 -15.38 -5.00
N TRP A 22 -10.10 -16.53 -5.49
CA TRP A 22 -10.88 -17.36 -6.39
C TRP A 22 -11.61 -18.54 -5.74
N ASP A 23 -11.27 -18.90 -4.50
CA ASP A 23 -11.80 -20.10 -3.84
C ASP A 23 -12.73 -19.80 -2.65
N ILE A 24 -12.91 -18.51 -2.27
CA ILE A 24 -13.87 -18.11 -1.24
C ILE A 24 -15.30 -18.23 -1.77
N ASP A 25 -15.59 -17.65 -2.93
CA ASP A 25 -16.89 -17.78 -3.56
C ASP A 25 -16.93 -19.02 -4.43
N GLN A 26 -17.95 -19.84 -4.23
CA GLN A 26 -18.14 -21.10 -4.96
C GLN A 26 -18.98 -20.92 -6.23
N ASP A 27 -19.61 -19.74 -6.41
CA ASP A 27 -20.39 -19.44 -7.60
C ASP A 27 -19.45 -19.21 -8.80
N PRO A 28 -19.52 -20.04 -9.86
CA PRO A 28 -18.64 -19.90 -11.02
C PRO A 28 -18.90 -18.65 -11.86
N ASP A 29 -20.07 -18.03 -11.73
CA ASP A 29 -20.48 -16.86 -12.50
C ASP A 29 -20.04 -15.54 -11.84
N VAL A 30 -19.52 -15.61 -10.60
CA VAL A 30 -18.97 -14.44 -9.90
C VAL A 30 -17.59 -14.08 -10.43
N ILE A 31 -17.43 -12.82 -10.83
CA ILE A 31 -16.13 -12.25 -11.22
C ILE A 31 -15.49 -11.61 -9.99
N GLU A 32 -14.39 -12.18 -9.55
CA GLU A 32 -13.68 -11.79 -8.33
C GLU A 32 -12.85 -10.51 -8.55
N LEU A 33 -13.32 -9.36 -8.03
CA LEU A 33 -12.65 -8.07 -8.15
C LEU A 33 -12.31 -7.40 -6.81
N TRP A 34 -12.44 -8.11 -5.69
CA TRP A 34 -12.29 -7.55 -4.35
C TRP A 34 -10.86 -7.56 -3.80
N VAL A 35 -10.00 -8.45 -4.27
CA VAL A 35 -8.57 -8.51 -3.91
C VAL A 35 -7.73 -8.02 -5.08
N ALA A 36 -6.74 -7.19 -4.77
CA ALA A 36 -5.88 -6.55 -5.77
C ALA A 36 -4.71 -7.44 -6.25
N ASP A 37 -4.73 -8.75 -6.02
CA ASP A 37 -3.77 -9.66 -6.62
C ASP A 37 -4.07 -9.83 -8.12
N MET A 38 -3.02 -9.77 -8.93
CA MET A 38 -3.12 -9.90 -10.38
C MET A 38 -3.19 -11.37 -10.80
N ASP A 39 -3.94 -11.62 -11.89
CA ASP A 39 -4.09 -12.97 -12.45
C ASP A 39 -3.11 -13.24 -13.61
N PHE A 40 -2.15 -12.35 -13.82
CA PHE A 40 -1.07 -12.52 -14.78
C PHE A 40 0.10 -13.30 -14.20
N ARG A 41 0.84 -14.01 -15.05
CA ARG A 41 2.11 -14.64 -14.65
C ARG A 41 3.10 -13.58 -14.16
N ALA A 42 3.86 -13.94 -13.14
CA ALA A 42 5.01 -13.14 -12.76
C ALA A 42 6.06 -13.13 -13.89
N ALA A 43 6.79 -12.01 -13.99
CA ALA A 43 7.83 -11.90 -15.02
C ALA A 43 8.86 -13.03 -14.91
N PRO A 44 9.35 -13.59 -16.05
CA PRO A 44 10.31 -14.69 -16.05
C PRO A 44 11.54 -14.43 -15.17
N VAL A 45 12.09 -13.23 -15.20
CA VAL A 45 13.23 -12.84 -14.35
C VAL A 45 12.94 -12.98 -12.84
N ILE A 46 11.69 -12.77 -12.42
CA ILE A 46 11.26 -12.97 -11.04
C ILE A 46 11.19 -14.47 -10.73
N LEU A 47 10.60 -15.27 -11.61
CA LEU A 47 10.51 -16.72 -11.45
C LEU A 47 11.88 -17.36 -11.41
N GLU A 48 12.81 -16.95 -12.27
CA GLU A 48 14.20 -17.43 -12.26
C GLU A 48 14.92 -17.09 -10.96
N ALA A 49 14.74 -15.87 -10.43
CA ALA A 49 15.36 -15.48 -9.17
C ALA A 49 14.82 -16.30 -7.98
N LEU A 50 13.52 -16.59 -7.97
CA LEU A 50 12.89 -17.45 -6.99
C LEU A 50 13.36 -18.89 -7.11
N GLN A 51 13.45 -19.41 -8.34
CA GLN A 51 13.93 -20.77 -8.59
C GLN A 51 15.38 -20.96 -8.11
N LYS A 52 16.28 -20.02 -8.38
CA LYS A 52 17.66 -20.06 -7.86
C LYS A 52 17.70 -20.14 -6.34
N LYS A 53 16.78 -19.44 -5.65
CA LYS A 53 16.68 -19.53 -4.19
C LYS A 53 16.12 -20.86 -3.72
N LEU A 54 15.14 -21.40 -4.45
CA LEU A 54 14.56 -22.71 -4.17
C LEU A 54 15.60 -23.83 -4.35
N ASP A 55 16.39 -23.78 -5.42
CA ASP A 55 17.45 -24.76 -5.73
C ASP A 55 18.54 -24.82 -4.66
N SER A 56 18.77 -23.72 -3.93
CA SER A 56 19.72 -23.70 -2.81
C SER A 56 19.25 -24.54 -1.61
N GLY A 57 17.96 -24.82 -1.49
CA GLY A 57 17.35 -25.67 -0.44
C GLY A 57 17.48 -25.13 0.99
N VAL A 58 18.12 -23.98 1.20
CA VAL A 58 18.36 -23.40 2.54
C VAL A 58 17.62 -22.08 2.68
N PHE A 59 16.66 -22.05 3.61
CA PHE A 59 15.80 -20.90 3.89
C PHE A 59 16.07 -20.38 5.29
N GLY A 60 17.09 -19.53 5.40
CA GLY A 60 17.45 -18.85 6.65
C GLY A 60 16.98 -17.38 6.64
N TYR A 61 17.47 -16.61 7.60
CA TYR A 61 17.22 -15.18 7.63
C TYR A 61 17.88 -14.47 6.45
N GLY A 62 17.06 -13.72 5.69
CA GLY A 62 17.55 -12.94 4.55
C GLY A 62 18.06 -11.56 4.98
N LEU A 63 19.10 -11.08 4.31
CA LEU A 63 19.59 -9.72 4.45
C LEU A 63 19.28 -8.94 3.17
N PRO A 64 18.58 -7.79 3.25
CA PRO A 64 18.37 -6.92 2.08
C PRO A 64 19.74 -6.47 1.51
N THR A 65 19.93 -6.71 0.23
CA THR A 65 21.19 -6.39 -0.45
C THR A 65 21.28 -4.90 -0.81
N LYS A 66 22.50 -4.43 -1.14
CA LYS A 66 22.68 -3.07 -1.68
C LYS A 66 21.83 -2.86 -2.94
N ALA A 67 21.79 -3.86 -3.84
CA ALA A 67 21.00 -3.83 -5.08
C ALA A 67 19.48 -3.68 -4.83
N PHE A 68 18.96 -4.27 -3.74
CA PHE A 68 17.56 -4.09 -3.34
C PHE A 68 17.22 -2.62 -3.09
N TYR A 69 18.04 -1.92 -2.30
CA TYR A 69 17.82 -0.51 -2.00
C TYR A 69 18.03 0.39 -3.23
N GLU A 70 19.06 0.09 -4.04
CA GLU A 70 19.34 0.83 -5.27
C GLU A 70 18.22 0.71 -6.30
N ALA A 71 17.60 -0.46 -6.41
CA ALA A 71 16.44 -0.67 -7.28
C ALA A 71 15.27 0.23 -6.87
N ILE A 72 14.96 0.32 -5.57
CA ILE A 72 13.88 1.16 -5.05
C ILE A 72 14.17 2.65 -5.32
N VAL A 73 15.35 3.14 -4.94
CA VAL A 73 15.75 4.54 -5.16
C VAL A 73 15.73 4.89 -6.65
N SER A 74 16.26 4.00 -7.49
CA SER A 74 16.27 4.19 -8.95
C SER A 74 14.87 4.24 -9.55
N TRP A 75 13.97 3.37 -9.08
CA TRP A 75 12.58 3.36 -9.53
C TRP A 75 11.86 4.67 -9.21
N TYR A 76 11.93 5.13 -7.96
CA TYR A 76 11.27 6.36 -7.54
C TYR A 76 11.83 7.59 -8.25
N ARG A 77 13.15 7.67 -8.44
CA ARG A 77 13.79 8.73 -9.22
C ARG A 77 13.31 8.74 -10.67
N LYS A 78 13.33 7.57 -11.33
CA LYS A 78 12.94 7.47 -12.75
C LYS A 78 11.45 7.71 -12.98
N ARG A 79 10.60 7.17 -12.10
CA ARG A 79 9.15 7.17 -12.30
C ARG A 79 8.47 8.44 -11.78
N TYR A 80 8.97 9.01 -10.71
CA TYR A 80 8.32 10.10 -9.98
C TYR A 80 9.20 11.34 -9.80
N GLY A 81 10.47 11.31 -10.18
CA GLY A 81 11.41 12.41 -9.95
C GLY A 81 11.75 12.62 -8.47
N VAL A 82 11.50 11.61 -7.62
CA VAL A 82 11.73 11.72 -6.17
C VAL A 82 13.08 11.09 -5.83
N GLU A 83 13.88 11.85 -5.10
CA GLU A 83 15.17 11.40 -4.59
C GLU A 83 15.14 11.28 -3.06
N PHE A 84 15.65 10.16 -2.55
CA PHE A 84 15.83 9.93 -1.12
C PHE A 84 17.00 9.00 -0.85
N SER A 85 17.50 9.05 0.37
CA SER A 85 18.63 8.21 0.80
C SER A 85 18.21 6.76 1.04
N ARG A 86 19.12 5.82 0.83
CA ARG A 86 18.98 4.43 1.26
C ARG A 86 18.59 4.31 2.74
N THR A 87 19.10 5.20 3.59
CA THR A 87 18.80 5.22 5.03
C THR A 87 17.35 5.57 5.37
N SER A 88 16.60 6.10 4.40
CA SER A 88 15.17 6.38 4.53
C SER A 88 14.27 5.16 4.23
N ILE A 89 14.88 4.00 3.90
CA ILE A 89 14.15 2.78 3.57
C ILE A 89 14.28 1.79 4.71
N ILE A 90 13.17 1.44 5.33
CA ILE A 90 13.07 0.39 6.34
C ILE A 90 12.20 -0.74 5.77
N PRO A 91 12.79 -1.91 5.45
CA PRO A 91 12.02 -3.06 4.97
C PRO A 91 11.10 -3.62 6.06
N THR A 92 9.89 -3.97 5.67
CA THR A 92 8.91 -4.65 6.53
C THR A 92 8.30 -5.83 5.79
N THR A 93 7.62 -6.72 6.50
CA THR A 93 6.97 -7.90 5.91
C THR A 93 5.68 -7.58 5.17
N GLY A 94 5.26 -6.32 5.15
CA GLY A 94 4.07 -5.85 4.44
C GLY A 94 3.63 -4.48 4.92
N VAL A 95 2.70 -3.86 4.17
CA VAL A 95 2.20 -2.51 4.48
C VAL A 95 1.40 -2.49 5.79
N VAL A 96 0.54 -3.47 6.06
CA VAL A 96 -0.27 -3.51 7.29
C VAL A 96 0.60 -3.66 8.55
N PRO A 97 1.60 -4.57 8.61
CA PRO A 97 2.58 -4.60 9.69
C PRO A 97 3.37 -3.29 9.82
N ALA A 98 3.73 -2.64 8.70
CA ALA A 98 4.41 -1.35 8.73
C ALA A 98 3.55 -0.27 9.39
N ILE A 99 2.28 -0.16 9.01
CA ILE A 99 1.32 0.78 9.62
C ILE A 99 1.25 0.57 11.14
N SER A 100 1.04 -0.67 11.57
CA SER A 100 0.95 -1.00 13.00
C SER A 100 2.24 -0.63 13.75
N SER A 101 3.41 -0.94 13.18
CA SER A 101 4.70 -0.60 13.80
C SER A 101 4.93 0.91 13.89
N ILE A 102 4.55 1.66 12.85
CA ILE A 102 4.66 3.12 12.83
C ILE A 102 3.73 3.74 13.88
N LEU A 103 2.48 3.31 13.93
CA LEU A 103 1.51 3.83 14.89
C LEU A 103 1.95 3.56 16.33
N GLN A 104 2.43 2.34 16.63
CA GLN A 104 2.95 2.00 17.95
C GLN A 104 4.22 2.76 18.32
N GLY A 105 5.02 3.17 17.34
CA GLY A 105 6.24 3.95 17.55
C GLY A 105 6.00 5.46 17.73
N LEU A 106 4.90 5.98 17.18
CA LEU A 106 4.61 7.42 17.15
C LEU A 106 3.49 7.86 18.11
N CYS A 107 2.60 6.95 18.49
CA CYS A 107 1.40 7.25 19.25
C CYS A 107 1.40 6.54 20.60
N LEU A 108 0.73 7.13 21.58
CA LEU A 108 0.44 6.52 22.86
C LEU A 108 -1.00 5.98 22.90
N PRO A 109 -1.31 4.98 23.75
CA PRO A 109 -2.68 4.50 23.90
C PRO A 109 -3.66 5.66 24.21
N GLY A 110 -4.75 5.71 23.45
CA GLY A 110 -5.75 6.78 23.53
C GLY A 110 -5.47 8.02 22.67
N ASP A 111 -4.35 8.08 21.95
CA ASP A 111 -4.13 9.09 20.90
C ASP A 111 -5.06 8.84 19.72
N GLU A 112 -5.39 9.92 18.99
CA GLU A 112 -6.26 9.88 17.83
C GLU A 112 -5.45 9.72 16.54
N VAL A 113 -5.94 8.83 15.66
CA VAL A 113 -5.46 8.68 14.29
C VAL A 113 -6.57 9.04 13.34
N ILE A 114 -6.34 10.05 12.52
CA ILE A 114 -7.29 10.49 11.51
C ILE A 114 -7.17 9.54 10.31
N ILE A 115 -8.32 9.07 9.82
CA ILE A 115 -8.42 8.34 8.55
C ILE A 115 -9.46 8.99 7.67
N GLN A 116 -9.22 9.02 6.36
CA GLN A 116 -10.20 9.49 5.39
C GLN A 116 -11.09 8.34 4.95
N THR A 117 -12.41 8.47 5.16
CA THR A 117 -13.37 7.42 4.81
C THR A 117 -14.21 7.81 3.58
N PRO A 118 -14.57 6.82 2.71
CA PRO A 118 -14.33 5.37 2.84
C PRO A 118 -12.84 5.01 2.68
N ALA A 119 -12.36 4.04 3.45
CA ALA A 119 -10.97 3.64 3.50
C ALA A 119 -10.81 2.10 3.48
N TYR A 120 -9.58 1.65 3.24
CA TYR A 120 -9.23 0.25 3.33
C TYR A 120 -9.45 -0.28 4.75
N ASN A 121 -10.14 -1.42 4.88
CA ASN A 121 -10.56 -1.99 6.17
C ASN A 121 -9.41 -2.22 7.15
N CYS A 122 -8.21 -2.57 6.66
CA CYS A 122 -7.04 -2.78 7.51
C CYS A 122 -6.57 -1.51 8.24
N PHE A 123 -6.94 -0.30 7.79
CA PHE A 123 -6.63 0.92 8.51
C PHE A 123 -7.37 0.97 9.84
N PHE A 124 -8.66 0.63 9.81
CA PHE A 124 -9.48 0.58 11.03
C PHE A 124 -8.94 -0.43 12.05
N SER A 125 -8.59 -1.64 11.57
CA SER A 125 -8.05 -2.68 12.44
C SER A 125 -6.66 -2.31 12.97
N SER A 126 -5.78 -1.72 12.16
CA SER A 126 -4.45 -1.30 12.60
C SER A 126 -4.50 -0.25 13.71
N VAL A 127 -5.41 0.73 13.59
CA VAL A 127 -5.59 1.76 14.61
C VAL A 127 -6.16 1.14 15.90
N ARG A 128 -7.25 0.37 15.81
CA ARG A 128 -7.89 -0.24 16.99
C ARG A 128 -6.98 -1.23 17.70
N ASN A 129 -6.27 -2.09 16.96
CA ASN A 129 -5.36 -3.09 17.53
C ASN A 129 -4.11 -2.47 18.17
N SER A 130 -3.80 -1.23 17.83
CA SER A 130 -2.74 -0.45 18.48
C SER A 130 -3.20 0.31 19.72
N GLY A 131 -4.47 0.14 20.16
CA GLY A 131 -5.02 0.84 21.30
C GLY A 131 -5.29 2.33 21.08
N LEU A 132 -5.43 2.73 19.82
CA LEU A 132 -5.62 4.12 19.41
C LEU A 132 -7.08 4.41 19.07
N VAL A 133 -7.44 5.66 19.06
CA VAL A 133 -8.79 6.15 18.76
C VAL A 133 -8.90 6.52 17.29
N LEU A 134 -9.93 6.01 16.63
CA LEU A 134 -10.26 6.40 15.26
C LEU A 134 -10.93 7.77 15.22
N SER A 135 -10.41 8.65 14.37
CA SER A 135 -10.99 9.94 14.03
C SER A 135 -11.27 9.98 12.53
N GLU A 136 -12.53 9.85 12.14
CA GLU A 136 -12.92 9.66 10.74
C GLU A 136 -13.20 11.00 10.04
N ASN A 137 -12.33 11.42 9.13
CA ASN A 137 -12.58 12.51 8.20
C ASN A 137 -13.29 11.95 6.95
N ALA A 138 -14.62 12.05 6.92
CA ALA A 138 -15.40 11.55 5.80
C ALA A 138 -15.20 12.40 4.55
N LEU A 139 -14.89 11.75 3.43
CA LEU A 139 -14.81 12.41 2.13
C LEU A 139 -16.22 12.88 1.70
N LYS A 140 -16.28 14.00 1.03
CA LYS A 140 -17.51 14.55 0.46
C LYS A 140 -17.65 14.19 -1.03
N LEU A 141 -18.83 13.80 -1.46
CA LEU A 141 -19.11 13.59 -2.89
C LEU A 141 -19.61 14.92 -3.49
N VAL A 142 -18.74 15.57 -4.26
CA VAL A 142 -19.04 16.86 -4.91
C VAL A 142 -19.01 16.67 -6.43
N ASN A 143 -20.12 16.90 -7.10
CA ASN A 143 -20.26 16.75 -8.55
C ASN A 143 -19.75 15.38 -9.09
N GLY A 144 -20.05 14.29 -8.36
CA GLY A 144 -19.63 12.93 -8.72
C GLY A 144 -18.15 12.62 -8.45
N ARG A 145 -17.43 13.47 -7.74
CA ARG A 145 -16.04 13.26 -7.34
C ARG A 145 -15.89 13.29 -5.83
N TRP A 146 -15.07 12.40 -5.32
CA TRP A 146 -14.72 12.41 -3.91
C TRP A 146 -13.71 13.54 -3.63
N GLU A 147 -14.03 14.37 -2.66
CA GLU A 147 -13.19 15.50 -2.22
C GLU A 147 -12.95 15.42 -0.73
N ILE A 148 -11.78 15.94 -0.31
CA ILE A 148 -11.45 16.03 1.11
C ILE A 148 -12.27 17.15 1.74
N ASP A 149 -12.87 16.87 2.90
CA ASP A 149 -13.41 17.89 3.78
C ASP A 149 -12.28 18.50 4.59
N PHE A 150 -11.68 19.56 4.06
CA PHE A 150 -10.54 20.22 4.71
C PHE A 150 -10.93 20.94 6.01
N GLU A 151 -12.14 21.43 6.12
CA GLU A 151 -12.63 22.07 7.34
C GLU A 151 -12.72 21.07 8.49
N ASP A 152 -13.35 19.91 8.27
CA ASP A 152 -13.41 18.82 9.24
C ASP A 152 -12.01 18.23 9.51
N LEU A 153 -11.16 18.15 8.48
CA LEU A 153 -9.78 17.68 8.65
C LEU A 153 -8.97 18.60 9.58
N GLU A 154 -9.06 19.90 9.38
CA GLU A 154 -8.39 20.90 10.20
C GLU A 154 -8.90 20.87 11.65
N GLU A 155 -10.22 20.79 11.84
CA GLU A 155 -10.81 20.63 13.17
C GLU A 155 -10.24 19.40 13.90
N ARG A 156 -10.21 18.24 13.22
CA ARG A 156 -9.69 17.00 13.81
C ARG A 156 -8.20 17.08 14.08
N ALA A 157 -7.42 17.64 13.16
CA ALA A 157 -5.98 17.77 13.30
C ALA A 157 -5.58 18.73 14.42
N SER A 158 -6.44 19.71 14.78
CA SER A 158 -6.20 20.66 15.87
C SER A 158 -6.43 20.07 17.26
N ARG A 159 -7.01 18.88 17.38
CA ARG A 159 -7.28 18.24 18.67
C ARG A 159 -5.97 17.84 19.37
N GLU A 160 -5.93 18.00 20.67
CA GLU A 160 -4.73 17.75 21.49
C GLU A 160 -4.17 16.32 21.31
N LYS A 161 -5.04 15.34 21.10
CA LYS A 161 -4.66 13.94 20.96
C LYS A 161 -4.47 13.49 19.51
N ALA A 162 -4.69 14.34 18.53
CA ALA A 162 -4.42 14.01 17.13
C ALA A 162 -2.91 13.84 16.90
N ARG A 163 -2.47 12.65 16.47
CA ARG A 163 -1.04 12.32 16.31
C ARG A 163 -0.67 11.90 14.91
N ALA A 164 -1.57 11.30 14.16
CA ALA A 164 -1.28 10.79 12.83
C ALA A 164 -2.47 10.94 11.90
N LEU A 165 -2.18 11.11 10.62
CA LEU A 165 -3.13 11.02 9.53
C LEU A 165 -2.72 9.84 8.64
N LEU A 166 -3.62 8.88 8.48
CA LEU A 166 -3.42 7.70 7.64
C LEU A 166 -4.26 7.83 6.37
N ILE A 167 -3.59 7.94 5.23
CA ILE A 167 -4.22 8.14 3.93
C ILE A 167 -3.79 7.08 2.91
N THR A 168 -4.71 6.69 2.03
CA THR A 168 -4.38 6.01 0.78
C THR A 168 -4.22 7.05 -0.31
N ALA A 169 -3.08 7.05 -0.99
CA ALA A 169 -2.89 7.92 -2.14
C ALA A 169 -3.69 7.40 -3.33
N ALA A 170 -4.92 7.88 -3.51
CA ALA A 170 -5.56 7.88 -4.82
C ALA A 170 -4.87 8.95 -5.70
N ASP A 171 -4.72 8.71 -7.00
CA ASP A 171 -3.98 9.59 -7.92
C ASP A 171 -4.46 11.05 -7.92
N GLY A 172 -5.76 11.28 -7.65
CA GLY A 172 -6.33 12.62 -7.52
C GLY A 172 -5.86 13.40 -6.28
N LEU A 173 -5.52 12.71 -5.19
CA LEU A 173 -4.97 13.32 -3.98
C LEU A 173 -3.52 13.78 -4.18
N ARG A 174 -2.73 13.01 -4.93
CA ARG A 174 -1.34 13.37 -5.29
C ARG A 174 -1.26 14.65 -6.10
N ALA A 175 -2.20 14.87 -7.01
CA ALA A 175 -2.25 16.09 -7.83
C ALA A 175 -2.56 17.33 -6.97
N LYS A 176 -3.50 17.23 -6.02
CA LYS A 176 -3.87 18.35 -5.14
C LYS A 176 -2.80 18.67 -4.08
N LEU A 177 -2.13 17.66 -3.51
CA LEU A 177 -1.03 17.90 -2.58
C LEU A 177 0.20 18.55 -3.26
N ARG A 178 0.44 18.26 -4.54
CA ARG A 178 1.50 18.92 -5.31
C ARG A 178 1.18 20.38 -5.61
N SER A 179 -0.07 20.73 -5.92
CA SER A 179 -0.48 22.11 -6.17
C SER A 179 -0.44 22.96 -4.89
N ALA A 180 -0.87 22.41 -3.75
CA ALA A 180 -0.80 23.12 -2.46
C ALA A 180 0.64 23.44 -2.03
N ASN A 181 1.59 22.52 -2.26
CA ASN A 181 3.01 22.78 -1.97
C ASN A 181 3.67 23.76 -2.96
N ALA A 182 3.15 23.87 -4.18
CA ALA A 182 3.67 24.84 -5.17
C ALA A 182 3.22 26.29 -4.92
N GLU A 183 2.12 26.48 -4.20
CA GLU A 183 1.63 27.80 -3.82
C GLU A 183 2.26 28.33 -2.50
N GLN A 184 3.02 27.48 -1.78
CA GLN A 184 3.72 27.87 -0.53
C GLN A 184 5.23 28.09 -0.71
N MET A 185 5.77 27.93 -1.92
CA MET A 185 7.16 28.28 -2.29
C MET A 185 7.21 29.53 -3.17
#